data_f81d2b56e9a65b3bb0a8176e1b5b44cf
#
_entry.id   f81d2b56e9a65b3bb0a8176e1b5b44cf
#
_cell.length_a   1.000
_cell.length_b   1.000
_cell.length_c   1.000
_cell.angle_alpha   90.00
_cell.angle_beta   90.00
_cell.angle_gamma   90.00
#
_symmetry.space_group_name_H-M   'P 1'
#
loop_
_entity.id
_entity.type
_entity.pdbx_description
1 polymer ?
#
loop_
_entity_poly.entity_id
_entity_poly.type
_entity_poly.pdbx_seq_one_letter_code
_entity_poly.pdbx_strand_id
1 'polypeptide(L)'
;MADLKDGLSGPGARRAARRLRRLLNVTGLGLADLSGTLVWSGRTADPDAVSALVDQVLHGETAKDRPPLVAVPVYAGDGLAGALVVVGQVRRSAVREAAAWVADAVERGRMEASVDRAEQAELRALRAEISPHFVYNALTVISSLMRSDPDQASELMLDFADYTRYSLAQRGDYTTLSDEFHAIETYLALQRAVLGDRLRVQVRVAPEVLGVAVPYLVLQPLVENAVRHGIEPRAGAGLIQVTGEAEGNDCVISVEDDGVGMDPEHARAILAGRGGSDSVGLANVDRRLRHVYGPWYGLVVETAVDAGTRVVVRVPRFQPGVMP
;
A
#
# COMPACT_ATOMS: atom_id res chain seq x y z
N MET A 1 -3.56 -18.67 -25.19
CA MET A 1 -2.54 -17.60 -25.22
C MET A 1 -2.17 -17.08 -23.82
N ALA A 2 -2.39 -17.91 -22.78
CA ALA A 2 -1.97 -17.58 -21.39
C ALA A 2 -0.44 -17.44 -21.18
N ASP A 3 0.35 -17.69 -22.23
CA ASP A 3 1.82 -17.73 -22.15
C ASP A 3 2.50 -16.33 -22.18
N LEU A 4 1.75 -15.23 -22.38
CA LEU A 4 2.32 -13.87 -22.52
C LEU A 4 1.99 -12.93 -21.36
N LYS A 5 1.59 -13.47 -20.22
CA LYS A 5 1.30 -12.67 -19.00
C LYS A 5 2.52 -11.86 -18.49
N ASP A 6 3.73 -12.36 -18.75
CA ASP A 6 4.98 -11.73 -18.35
C ASP A 6 5.60 -10.88 -19.50
N GLY A 7 4.82 -10.53 -20.51
CA GLY A 7 5.27 -9.73 -21.66
C GLY A 7 5.87 -10.54 -22.81
N LEU A 8 6.42 -9.82 -23.80
CA LEU A 8 6.92 -10.41 -25.05
C LEU A 8 8.31 -11.07 -24.93
N SER A 9 9.04 -10.80 -23.89
CA SER A 9 10.35 -11.42 -23.55
C SER A 9 10.28 -12.41 -22.39
N GLY A 10 9.11 -12.54 -21.73
CA GLY A 10 8.91 -13.41 -20.57
C GLY A 10 9.04 -14.91 -20.88
N PRO A 11 9.05 -15.79 -19.85
CA PRO A 11 9.26 -17.23 -19.98
C PRO A 11 8.29 -17.93 -20.93
N GLY A 12 7.07 -17.39 -21.07
CA GLY A 12 6.04 -17.92 -21.97
C GLY A 12 6.19 -17.51 -23.43
N ALA A 13 6.92 -16.41 -23.72
CA ALA A 13 7.03 -15.83 -25.05
C ALA A 13 7.54 -16.82 -26.12
N ARG A 14 8.49 -17.69 -25.75
CA ARG A 14 9.01 -18.73 -26.66
C ARG A 14 7.94 -19.76 -27.04
N ARG A 15 7.02 -20.11 -26.13
CA ARG A 15 5.89 -21.02 -26.41
C ARG A 15 4.87 -20.35 -27.32
N ALA A 16 4.56 -19.10 -27.03
CA ALA A 16 3.66 -18.29 -27.87
C ALA A 16 4.21 -18.12 -29.28
N ALA A 17 5.48 -17.76 -29.46
CA ALA A 17 6.14 -17.66 -30.73
C ALA A 17 6.09 -18.98 -31.53
N ARG A 18 6.30 -20.13 -30.88
CA ARG A 18 6.22 -21.45 -31.52
C ARG A 18 4.81 -21.78 -31.97
N ARG A 19 3.78 -21.44 -31.19
CA ARG A 19 2.37 -21.65 -31.55
C ARG A 19 1.97 -20.78 -32.73
N LEU A 20 2.28 -19.50 -32.70
CA LEU A 20 1.98 -18.54 -33.76
C LEU A 20 2.69 -18.91 -35.05
N ARG A 21 3.97 -19.34 -34.99
CA ARG A 21 4.73 -19.80 -36.16
C ARG A 21 4.01 -20.96 -36.87
N ARG A 22 3.48 -21.93 -36.10
CA ARG A 22 2.73 -23.06 -36.67
C ARG A 22 1.39 -22.62 -37.27
N LEU A 23 0.67 -21.73 -36.58
CA LEU A 23 -0.62 -21.20 -37.06
C LEU A 23 -0.49 -20.43 -38.37
N LEU A 24 0.53 -19.58 -38.50
CA LEU A 24 0.80 -18.81 -39.67
C LEU A 24 1.50 -19.60 -40.79
N ASN A 25 1.88 -20.85 -40.53
CA ASN A 25 2.65 -21.73 -41.40
C ASN A 25 3.90 -21.05 -42.00
N VAL A 26 4.70 -20.40 -41.12
CA VAL A 26 5.89 -19.65 -41.50
C VAL A 26 7.15 -20.35 -41.00
N THR A 27 8.31 -20.03 -41.63
CA THR A 27 9.58 -20.66 -41.35
C THR A 27 10.22 -20.17 -40.03
N GLY A 28 10.01 -18.91 -39.70
CA GLY A 28 10.48 -18.29 -38.44
C GLY A 28 9.52 -17.23 -37.93
N LEU A 29 9.47 -17.04 -36.61
CA LEU A 29 8.68 -15.99 -35.96
C LEU A 29 9.39 -15.52 -34.67
N GLY A 30 9.46 -14.22 -34.50
CA GLY A 30 10.01 -13.54 -33.35
C GLY A 30 9.02 -12.60 -32.69
N LEU A 31 9.12 -12.51 -31.37
CA LEU A 31 8.48 -11.49 -30.53
C LEU A 31 9.58 -10.62 -29.95
N ALA A 32 9.50 -9.32 -30.11
CA ALA A 32 10.43 -8.35 -29.55
C ALA A 32 9.70 -7.44 -28.55
N ASP A 33 10.30 -7.19 -27.40
CA ASP A 33 9.82 -6.16 -26.47
C ASP A 33 10.33 -4.75 -26.84
N LEU A 34 9.97 -3.74 -26.06
CA LEU A 34 10.39 -2.36 -26.26
C LEU A 34 11.89 -2.12 -26.14
N SER A 35 12.61 -3.01 -25.42
CA SER A 35 14.07 -2.96 -25.29
C SER A 35 14.79 -3.56 -26.50
N GLY A 36 14.05 -4.13 -27.47
CA GLY A 36 14.61 -4.87 -28.60
C GLY A 36 14.97 -6.32 -28.28
N THR A 37 14.68 -6.81 -27.06
CA THR A 37 14.95 -8.20 -26.69
C THR A 37 14.05 -9.13 -27.51
N LEU A 38 14.68 -9.97 -28.35
CA LEU A 38 14.00 -10.81 -29.31
C LEU A 38 13.92 -12.26 -28.86
N VAL A 39 12.69 -12.79 -28.74
CA VAL A 39 12.42 -14.22 -28.51
C VAL A 39 12.03 -14.89 -29.81
N TRP A 40 12.85 -15.81 -30.29
CA TRP A 40 12.72 -16.42 -31.63
C TRP A 40 12.28 -17.87 -31.61
N SER A 41 11.53 -18.28 -32.64
CA SER A 41 11.12 -19.67 -32.90
C SER A 41 11.21 -20.01 -34.40
N GLY A 42 11.91 -21.08 -34.76
CA GLY A 42 12.08 -21.56 -36.12
C GLY A 42 13.44 -21.18 -36.75
N ARG A 43 13.52 -21.24 -38.10
CA ARG A 43 14.74 -20.85 -38.83
C ARG A 43 14.90 -19.33 -38.74
N THR A 44 16.07 -18.90 -38.35
CA THR A 44 16.43 -17.48 -38.33
C THR A 44 16.82 -17.04 -39.73
N ALA A 45 16.31 -15.90 -40.18
CA ALA A 45 16.93 -15.13 -41.23
C ALA A 45 18.22 -14.49 -40.69
N ASP A 46 18.89 -13.69 -41.49
CA ASP A 46 20.00 -12.89 -41.03
C ASP A 46 19.65 -12.12 -39.72
N PRO A 47 20.33 -12.39 -38.58
CA PRO A 47 20.00 -11.78 -37.32
C PRO A 47 20.08 -10.26 -37.34
N ASP A 48 21.04 -9.70 -38.07
CA ASP A 48 21.23 -8.24 -38.18
C ASP A 48 20.09 -7.61 -38.96
N ALA A 49 19.61 -8.28 -40.03
CA ALA A 49 18.44 -7.81 -40.78
C ALA A 49 17.14 -7.87 -39.96
N VAL A 50 16.99 -8.87 -39.09
CA VAL A 50 15.84 -8.98 -38.17
C VAL A 50 15.89 -7.86 -37.13
N SER A 51 17.03 -7.65 -36.49
CA SER A 51 17.20 -6.60 -35.48
C SER A 51 16.93 -5.21 -36.04
N ALA A 52 17.56 -4.91 -37.18
CA ALA A 52 17.35 -3.63 -37.87
C ALA A 52 15.87 -3.39 -38.26
N LEU A 53 15.14 -4.44 -38.64
CA LEU A 53 13.72 -4.33 -38.99
C LEU A 53 12.85 -4.13 -37.72
N VAL A 54 13.16 -4.81 -36.60
CA VAL A 54 12.53 -4.60 -35.30
C VAL A 54 12.72 -3.15 -34.87
N ASP A 55 13.93 -2.64 -34.89
CA ASP A 55 14.23 -1.26 -34.50
C ASP A 55 13.46 -0.24 -35.31
N GLN A 56 13.34 -0.47 -36.63
CA GLN A 56 12.55 0.39 -37.49
C GLN A 56 11.06 0.37 -37.17
N VAL A 57 10.53 -0.77 -36.73
CA VAL A 57 9.12 -0.89 -36.34
C VAL A 57 8.90 -0.24 -34.96
N LEU A 58 9.81 -0.44 -34.01
CA LEU A 58 9.69 0.14 -32.68
C LEU A 58 9.79 1.67 -32.69
N HIS A 59 10.70 2.24 -33.50
CA HIS A 59 10.86 3.70 -33.61
C HIS A 59 9.82 4.37 -34.50
N GLY A 60 9.39 3.68 -35.58
CA GLY A 60 8.47 4.26 -36.55
C GLY A 60 7.01 3.92 -36.29
N GLU A 61 6.73 3.03 -35.34
CA GLU A 61 5.40 2.53 -34.98
C GLU A 61 4.56 2.04 -36.16
N THR A 62 5.22 1.67 -37.25
CA THR A 62 4.56 1.25 -38.50
C THR A 62 5.10 -0.09 -38.95
N ALA A 63 4.22 -0.88 -39.61
CA ALA A 63 4.63 -2.15 -40.20
C ALA A 63 5.65 -1.96 -41.32
N LYS A 64 6.69 -2.76 -41.33
CA LYS A 64 7.79 -2.77 -42.32
C LYS A 64 7.92 -4.14 -42.96
N ASP A 65 8.21 -4.14 -44.28
CA ASP A 65 8.42 -5.33 -45.09
C ASP A 65 9.78 -5.27 -45.73
N ARG A 66 10.56 -6.33 -45.55
CA ARG A 66 11.82 -6.56 -46.26
C ARG A 66 11.86 -8.04 -46.64
N PRO A 67 11.30 -8.43 -47.80
CA PRO A 67 11.17 -9.83 -48.15
C PRO A 67 12.46 -10.64 -47.97
N PRO A 68 12.38 -11.80 -47.29
CA PRO A 68 11.20 -12.55 -46.85
C PRO A 68 10.70 -12.19 -45.44
N LEU A 69 11.09 -11.04 -44.90
CA LEU A 69 10.75 -10.55 -43.54
C LEU A 69 9.54 -9.62 -43.59
N VAL A 70 8.62 -9.81 -42.65
CA VAL A 70 7.48 -8.90 -42.36
C VAL A 70 7.50 -8.63 -40.86
N ALA A 71 7.51 -7.36 -40.47
CA ALA A 71 7.43 -6.94 -39.06
C ALA A 71 6.27 -5.97 -38.83
N VAL A 72 5.54 -6.15 -37.77
CA VAL A 72 4.41 -5.32 -37.36
C VAL A 72 4.50 -4.94 -35.89
N PRO A 73 4.08 -3.70 -35.52
CA PRO A 73 3.99 -3.31 -34.15
C PRO A 73 2.88 -4.07 -33.43
N VAL A 74 3.09 -4.31 -32.13
CA VAL A 74 2.12 -4.89 -31.20
C VAL A 74 1.72 -3.80 -30.22
N TYR A 75 0.45 -3.40 -30.23
CA TYR A 75 -0.10 -2.41 -29.30
C TYR A 75 -0.96 -3.13 -28.25
N ALA A 76 -0.71 -2.89 -26.98
CA ALA A 76 -1.51 -3.40 -25.87
C ALA A 76 -2.06 -2.22 -25.06
N GLY A 77 -3.38 -2.06 -25.07
CA GLY A 77 -4.04 -0.81 -24.64
C GLY A 77 -3.65 0.35 -25.56
N ASP A 78 -3.40 1.53 -25.00
CA ASP A 78 -3.07 2.75 -25.76
C ASP A 78 -1.58 2.88 -26.11
N GLY A 79 -0.75 1.84 -25.84
CA GLY A 79 0.70 1.95 -26.03
C GLY A 79 1.33 0.81 -26.82
N LEU A 80 2.46 1.13 -27.46
CA LEU A 80 3.32 0.13 -28.09
C LEU A 80 3.82 -0.85 -27.02
N ALA A 81 3.69 -2.15 -27.27
CA ALA A 81 4.17 -3.22 -26.37
C ALA A 81 5.41 -3.94 -26.94
N GLY A 82 5.64 -3.79 -28.25
CA GLY A 82 6.76 -4.40 -28.93
C GLY A 82 6.48 -4.65 -30.40
N ALA A 83 7.14 -5.65 -30.97
CA ALA A 83 7.00 -6.02 -32.37
C ALA A 83 6.87 -7.54 -32.58
N LEU A 84 6.12 -7.92 -33.60
CA LEU A 84 6.03 -9.29 -34.12
C LEU A 84 6.74 -9.34 -35.49
N VAL A 85 7.72 -10.22 -35.62
CA VAL A 85 8.48 -10.43 -36.87
C VAL A 85 8.25 -11.83 -37.39
N VAL A 86 8.08 -11.97 -38.70
CA VAL A 86 7.80 -13.22 -39.37
C VAL A 86 8.72 -13.39 -40.59
N VAL A 87 9.21 -14.63 -40.77
CA VAL A 87 9.98 -15.03 -41.95
C VAL A 87 9.19 -16.03 -42.80
N GLY A 88 8.89 -15.68 -44.02
CA GLY A 88 8.19 -16.55 -44.97
C GLY A 88 7.21 -15.82 -45.86
N GLN A 89 6.55 -16.58 -46.75
CA GLN A 89 5.48 -16.06 -47.58
C GLN A 89 4.16 -16.02 -46.81
N VAL A 90 3.84 -14.84 -46.23
CA VAL A 90 2.64 -14.64 -45.44
C VAL A 90 1.98 -13.31 -45.85
N ARG A 91 0.65 -13.28 -45.81
CA ARG A 91 -0.08 -12.02 -46.02
C ARG A 91 0.09 -11.11 -44.82
N ARG A 92 0.38 -9.84 -45.08
CA ARG A 92 0.54 -8.82 -44.03
C ARG A 92 -0.68 -8.72 -43.08
N SER A 93 -1.89 -8.95 -43.62
CA SER A 93 -3.12 -8.98 -42.83
C SER A 93 -3.11 -10.09 -41.79
N ALA A 94 -2.62 -11.28 -42.13
CA ALA A 94 -2.51 -12.40 -41.17
C ALA A 94 -1.47 -12.13 -40.06
N VAL A 95 -0.38 -11.42 -40.41
CA VAL A 95 0.62 -11.03 -39.38
C VAL A 95 0.05 -9.97 -38.45
N ARG A 96 -0.74 -9.01 -38.96
CA ARG A 96 -1.44 -8.02 -38.11
C ARG A 96 -2.48 -8.66 -37.20
N GLU A 97 -3.23 -9.64 -37.71
CA GLU A 97 -4.19 -10.38 -36.88
C GLU A 97 -3.50 -11.17 -35.78
N ALA A 98 -2.37 -11.81 -36.07
CA ALA A 98 -1.55 -12.48 -35.09
C ALA A 98 -0.99 -11.48 -34.04
N ALA A 99 -0.58 -10.27 -34.46
CA ALA A 99 -0.15 -9.21 -33.55
C ALA A 99 -1.29 -8.74 -32.66
N ALA A 100 -2.52 -8.65 -33.13
CA ALA A 100 -3.69 -8.34 -32.34
C ALA A 100 -3.96 -9.42 -31.25
N TRP A 101 -3.81 -10.71 -31.60
CA TRP A 101 -3.94 -11.78 -30.60
C TRP A 101 -2.83 -11.73 -29.54
N VAL A 102 -1.62 -11.34 -29.92
CA VAL A 102 -0.49 -11.14 -28.99
C VAL A 102 -0.79 -9.95 -28.08
N ALA A 103 -1.25 -8.85 -28.63
CA ALA A 103 -1.65 -7.66 -27.90
C ALA A 103 -2.68 -7.97 -26.81
N ASP A 104 -3.75 -8.62 -27.21
CA ASP A 104 -4.84 -9.06 -26.33
C ASP A 104 -4.37 -10.01 -25.20
N ALA A 105 -3.40 -10.88 -25.48
CA ALA A 105 -2.81 -11.74 -24.47
C ALA A 105 -1.90 -11.01 -23.48
N VAL A 106 -1.16 -10.00 -23.95
CA VAL A 106 -0.31 -9.12 -23.11
C VAL A 106 -1.19 -8.25 -22.20
N GLU A 107 -2.26 -7.70 -22.75
CA GLU A 107 -3.20 -6.84 -22.00
C GLU A 107 -3.89 -7.61 -20.88
N ARG A 108 -4.41 -8.81 -21.18
CA ARG A 108 -4.96 -9.69 -20.13
C ARG A 108 -3.94 -10.01 -19.05
N GLY A 109 -2.71 -10.34 -19.41
CA GLY A 109 -1.66 -10.62 -18.43
C GLY A 109 -1.31 -9.42 -17.55
N ARG A 110 -1.32 -8.20 -18.11
CA ARG A 110 -1.13 -6.96 -17.34
C ARG A 110 -2.28 -6.72 -16.36
N MET A 111 -3.51 -7.02 -16.78
CA MET A 111 -4.70 -6.87 -15.95
C MET A 111 -4.70 -7.88 -14.79
N GLU A 112 -4.41 -9.17 -15.06
CA GLU A 112 -4.24 -10.19 -14.03
C GLU A 112 -3.14 -9.81 -13.03
N ALA A 113 -1.96 -9.41 -13.51
CA ALA A 113 -0.86 -8.97 -12.64
C ALA A 113 -1.16 -7.68 -11.84
N SER A 114 -2.10 -6.85 -12.31
CA SER A 114 -2.57 -5.68 -11.56
C SER A 114 -3.50 -6.07 -10.44
N VAL A 115 -4.42 -7.02 -10.68
CA VAL A 115 -5.32 -7.57 -9.65
C VAL A 115 -4.50 -8.28 -8.57
N ASP A 116 -3.58 -9.18 -8.95
CA ASP A 116 -2.70 -9.89 -8.00
C ASP A 116 -1.87 -8.90 -7.12
N ARG A 117 -1.39 -7.80 -7.72
CA ARG A 117 -0.65 -6.76 -6.98
C ARG A 117 -1.55 -5.99 -6.02
N ALA A 118 -2.79 -5.70 -6.42
CA ALA A 118 -3.76 -5.04 -5.57
C ALA A 118 -4.14 -5.94 -4.37
N GLU A 119 -4.45 -7.21 -4.60
CA GLU A 119 -4.71 -8.18 -3.53
C GLU A 119 -3.53 -8.36 -2.57
N GLN A 120 -2.30 -8.44 -3.11
CA GLN A 120 -1.09 -8.54 -2.28
C GLN A 120 -0.79 -7.24 -1.51
N ALA A 121 -1.16 -6.08 -2.06
CA ALA A 121 -1.04 -4.80 -1.36
C ALA A 121 -2.08 -4.71 -0.23
N GLU A 122 -3.30 -5.14 -0.48
CA GLU A 122 -4.38 -5.22 0.50
C GLU A 122 -4.03 -6.17 1.65
N LEU A 123 -3.55 -7.39 1.34
CA LEU A 123 -3.08 -8.35 2.34
C LEU A 123 -1.88 -7.83 3.16
N ARG A 124 -0.99 -7.04 2.54
CA ARG A 124 0.11 -6.39 3.27
C ARG A 124 -0.37 -5.27 4.16
N ALA A 125 -1.33 -4.47 3.71
CA ALA A 125 -1.96 -3.43 4.50
C ALA A 125 -2.68 -4.04 5.72
N LEU A 126 -3.52 -5.07 5.51
CA LEU A 126 -4.20 -5.80 6.58
C LEU A 126 -3.22 -6.42 7.60
N ARG A 127 -2.07 -6.95 7.16
CA ARG A 127 -1.04 -7.48 8.07
C ARG A 127 -0.26 -6.40 8.82
N ALA A 128 -0.22 -5.19 8.29
CA ALA A 128 0.46 -4.05 8.93
C ALA A 128 -0.44 -3.32 9.94
N GLU A 129 -1.77 -3.53 9.90
CA GLU A 129 -2.73 -2.89 10.79
C GLU A 129 -2.60 -3.34 12.26
N ILE A 130 -2.16 -4.58 12.52
CA ILE A 130 -1.85 -5.03 13.87
C ILE A 130 -0.36 -5.35 13.96
N SER A 131 0.36 -4.64 14.83
CA SER A 131 1.77 -4.91 15.07
C SER A 131 1.99 -6.35 15.58
N PRO A 132 2.72 -7.24 14.87
CA PRO A 132 2.97 -8.59 15.34
C PRO A 132 3.70 -8.64 16.70
N HIS A 133 4.56 -7.65 16.94
CA HIS A 133 5.27 -7.50 18.20
C HIS A 133 4.32 -7.19 19.37
N PHE A 134 3.34 -6.31 19.14
CA PHE A 134 2.30 -6.03 20.14
C PHE A 134 1.48 -7.29 20.47
N VAL A 135 1.01 -8.01 19.45
CA VAL A 135 0.24 -9.27 19.63
C VAL A 135 1.03 -10.26 20.51
N TYR A 136 2.31 -10.49 20.16
CA TYR A 136 3.16 -11.41 20.91
C TYR A 136 3.34 -10.97 22.37
N ASN A 137 3.60 -9.70 22.60
CA ASN A 137 3.80 -9.15 23.95
C ASN A 137 2.52 -9.21 24.79
N ALA A 138 1.38 -8.81 24.23
CA ALA A 138 0.09 -8.86 24.91
C ALA A 138 -0.26 -10.31 25.34
N LEU A 139 -0.16 -11.27 24.41
CA LEU A 139 -0.42 -12.68 24.70
C LEU A 139 0.56 -13.26 25.72
N THR A 140 1.82 -12.84 25.72
CA THR A 140 2.82 -13.27 26.71
C THR A 140 2.46 -12.78 28.10
N VAL A 141 2.06 -11.52 28.25
CA VAL A 141 1.64 -10.95 29.52
C VAL A 141 0.37 -11.63 30.03
N ILE A 142 -0.66 -11.77 29.19
CA ILE A 142 -1.90 -12.47 29.51
C ILE A 142 -1.59 -13.90 30.02
N SER A 143 -0.74 -14.63 29.29
CA SER A 143 -0.32 -15.99 29.67
C SER A 143 0.40 -16.04 31.02
N SER A 144 1.21 -15.02 31.33
CA SER A 144 1.90 -14.95 32.65
C SER A 144 0.93 -14.71 33.79
N LEU A 145 -0.10 -13.89 33.57
CA LEU A 145 -1.12 -13.56 34.56
C LEU A 145 -2.12 -14.70 34.83
N MET A 146 -2.31 -15.61 33.89
CA MET A 146 -3.28 -16.73 34.05
C MET A 146 -3.12 -17.52 35.35
N ARG A 147 -1.91 -17.52 35.96
CA ARG A 147 -1.64 -18.22 37.24
C ARG A 147 -1.57 -17.29 38.43
N SER A 148 -1.13 -16.06 38.26
CA SER A 148 -0.92 -15.10 39.36
C SER A 148 -2.15 -14.22 39.59
N ASP A 149 -2.87 -13.84 38.54
CA ASP A 149 -4.07 -13.00 38.58
C ASP A 149 -5.01 -13.37 37.45
N PRO A 150 -5.83 -14.45 37.59
CA PRO A 150 -6.73 -14.94 36.54
C PRO A 150 -7.80 -13.93 36.12
N ASP A 151 -8.24 -13.08 37.07
CA ASP A 151 -9.28 -12.06 36.77
C ASP A 151 -8.72 -10.99 35.85
N GLN A 152 -7.53 -10.45 36.18
CA GLN A 152 -6.84 -9.52 35.29
C GLN A 152 -6.47 -10.13 33.95
N ALA A 153 -6.06 -11.41 33.89
CA ALA A 153 -5.80 -12.11 32.64
C ALA A 153 -7.06 -12.19 31.77
N SER A 154 -8.22 -12.44 32.39
CA SER A 154 -9.52 -12.49 31.68
C SER A 154 -9.93 -11.13 31.13
N GLU A 155 -9.78 -10.05 31.90
CA GLU A 155 -10.05 -8.68 31.43
C GLU A 155 -9.17 -8.31 30.23
N LEU A 156 -7.84 -8.53 30.34
CA LEU A 156 -6.91 -8.24 29.24
C LEU A 156 -7.17 -9.09 28.00
N MET A 157 -7.68 -10.32 28.14
CA MET A 157 -8.08 -11.15 27.00
C MET A 157 -9.29 -10.57 26.28
N LEU A 158 -10.26 -10.03 27.02
CA LEU A 158 -11.42 -9.35 26.44
C LEU A 158 -11.00 -8.05 25.74
N ASP A 159 -10.15 -7.26 26.39
CA ASP A 159 -9.58 -6.05 25.78
C ASP A 159 -8.82 -6.37 24.49
N PHE A 160 -8.02 -7.44 24.49
CA PHE A 160 -7.30 -7.88 23.29
C PHE A 160 -8.25 -8.32 22.18
N ALA A 161 -9.33 -9.03 22.51
CA ALA A 161 -10.36 -9.42 21.54
C ALA A 161 -11.09 -8.20 20.97
N ASP A 162 -11.41 -7.20 21.79
CA ASP A 162 -12.06 -5.96 21.38
C ASP A 162 -11.14 -5.10 20.50
N TYR A 163 -9.86 -4.96 20.88
CA TYR A 163 -8.84 -4.31 20.07
C TYR A 163 -8.69 -4.95 18.68
N THR A 164 -8.55 -6.28 18.63
CA THR A 164 -8.40 -7.01 17.36
C THR A 164 -9.66 -6.90 16.51
N ARG A 165 -10.85 -7.00 17.12
CA ARG A 165 -12.12 -6.83 16.42
C ARG A 165 -12.26 -5.42 15.84
N TYR A 166 -11.88 -4.37 16.59
CA TYR A 166 -11.90 -3.00 16.10
C TYR A 166 -10.90 -2.81 14.94
N SER A 167 -9.65 -3.21 15.13
CA SER A 167 -8.58 -3.03 14.13
C SER A 167 -8.81 -3.81 12.82
N LEU A 168 -9.54 -4.93 12.87
CA LEU A 168 -9.84 -5.79 11.71
C LEU A 168 -11.26 -5.58 11.14
N ALA A 169 -12.10 -4.77 11.79
CA ALA A 169 -13.44 -4.53 11.31
C ALA A 169 -13.40 -3.76 9.99
N GLN A 170 -13.97 -4.35 8.94
CA GLN A 170 -14.35 -3.62 7.73
C GLN A 170 -15.57 -2.76 8.05
N ARG A 171 -15.35 -1.65 8.75
CA ARG A 171 -16.37 -0.62 8.96
C ARG A 171 -16.41 0.30 7.75
N GLY A 172 -17.46 1.13 7.65
CA GLY A 172 -17.52 2.20 6.64
C GLY A 172 -16.33 3.16 6.72
N ASP A 173 -16.27 4.11 5.81
CA ASP A 173 -15.15 5.07 5.73
C ASP A 173 -15.02 5.96 6.98
N TYR A 174 -16.09 6.03 7.84
CA TYR A 174 -16.17 6.91 8.99
C TYR A 174 -16.65 6.18 10.25
N THR A 175 -16.26 6.72 11.41
CA THR A 175 -16.65 6.29 12.76
C THR A 175 -16.83 7.49 13.67
N THR A 176 -17.29 7.32 14.91
CA THR A 176 -17.34 8.40 15.89
C THR A 176 -16.02 8.55 16.63
N LEU A 177 -15.73 9.77 17.14
CA LEU A 177 -14.64 9.95 18.08
C LEU A 177 -14.78 9.10 19.34
N SER A 178 -16.02 8.83 19.77
CA SER A 178 -16.29 7.91 20.87
C SER A 178 -15.70 6.52 20.63
N ASP A 179 -15.90 5.96 19.42
CA ASP A 179 -15.39 4.65 19.07
C ASP A 179 -13.84 4.65 18.95
N GLU A 180 -13.26 5.72 18.37
CA GLU A 180 -11.81 5.89 18.27
C GLU A 180 -11.17 6.00 19.68
N PHE A 181 -11.76 6.80 20.60
CA PHE A 181 -11.27 6.92 21.96
C PHE A 181 -11.38 5.59 22.73
N HIS A 182 -12.48 4.87 22.57
CA HIS A 182 -12.62 3.55 23.19
C HIS A 182 -11.55 2.56 22.69
N ALA A 183 -11.25 2.56 21.40
CA ALA A 183 -10.22 1.71 20.82
C ALA A 183 -8.81 2.04 21.36
N ILE A 184 -8.47 3.33 21.49
CA ILE A 184 -7.16 3.71 22.02
C ILE A 184 -7.06 3.47 23.54
N GLU A 185 -8.15 3.62 24.30
CA GLU A 185 -8.17 3.27 25.73
C GLU A 185 -7.89 1.77 25.93
N THR A 186 -8.56 0.91 25.15
CA THR A 186 -8.34 -0.54 25.14
C THR A 186 -6.87 -0.87 24.77
N TYR A 187 -6.34 -0.25 23.71
CA TYR A 187 -4.94 -0.42 23.33
C TYR A 187 -3.97 0.00 24.46
N LEU A 188 -4.20 1.17 25.06
CA LEU A 188 -3.35 1.69 26.15
C LEU A 188 -3.43 0.85 27.44
N ALA A 189 -4.59 0.26 27.73
CA ALA A 189 -4.74 -0.70 28.84
C ALA A 189 -3.84 -1.94 28.63
N LEU A 190 -3.86 -2.51 27.42
CA LEU A 190 -2.98 -3.62 27.05
C LEU A 190 -1.49 -3.22 27.11
N GLN A 191 -1.13 -2.04 26.62
CA GLN A 191 0.25 -1.54 26.68
C GLN A 191 0.73 -1.28 28.12
N ARG A 192 -0.16 -0.81 29.00
CA ARG A 192 0.17 -0.69 30.43
C ARG A 192 0.45 -2.04 31.08
N ALA A 193 -0.27 -3.09 30.70
CA ALA A 193 0.01 -4.44 31.19
C ALA A 193 1.37 -4.96 30.69
N VAL A 194 1.78 -4.59 29.46
CA VAL A 194 3.08 -4.98 28.87
C VAL A 194 4.24 -4.18 29.45
N LEU A 195 4.11 -2.85 29.58
CA LEU A 195 5.18 -1.94 29.98
C LEU A 195 5.22 -1.68 31.51
N GLY A 196 4.17 -2.05 32.24
CA GLY A 196 4.06 -1.84 33.67
C GLY A 196 4.17 -0.36 34.06
N ASP A 197 4.92 -0.08 35.11
CA ASP A 197 5.14 1.28 35.63
C ASP A 197 5.89 2.21 34.67
N ARG A 198 6.41 1.67 33.56
CA ARG A 198 7.06 2.46 32.54
C ARG A 198 6.08 3.28 31.69
N LEU A 199 4.78 2.94 31.67
CA LEU A 199 3.77 3.67 30.92
C LEU A 199 2.72 4.29 31.83
N ARG A 200 2.68 5.62 31.87
CA ARG A 200 1.59 6.40 32.45
C ARG A 200 0.70 6.94 31.34
N VAL A 201 -0.60 6.93 31.57
CA VAL A 201 -1.60 7.33 30.57
C VAL A 201 -2.57 8.31 31.20
N GLN A 202 -2.89 9.38 30.45
CA GLN A 202 -3.95 10.33 30.79
C GLN A 202 -4.81 10.58 29.56
N VAL A 203 -6.10 10.28 29.64
CA VAL A 203 -7.08 10.57 28.59
C VAL A 203 -8.09 11.58 29.14
N ARG A 204 -8.30 12.69 28.43
CA ARG A 204 -9.25 13.76 28.79
C ARG A 204 -9.99 14.19 27.53
N VAL A 205 -11.26 13.88 27.46
CA VAL A 205 -12.10 14.16 26.29
C VAL A 205 -13.37 14.87 26.73
N ALA A 206 -13.64 16.00 26.11
CA ALA A 206 -14.88 16.73 26.34
C ALA A 206 -16.06 15.96 25.73
N PRO A 207 -17.15 15.75 26.47
CA PRO A 207 -18.31 14.96 25.99
C PRO A 207 -18.89 15.46 24.67
N GLU A 208 -18.84 16.76 24.41
CA GLU A 208 -19.37 17.39 23.20
C GLU A 208 -18.66 17.03 21.90
N VAL A 209 -17.46 16.42 21.96
CA VAL A 209 -16.73 15.99 20.77
C VAL A 209 -16.89 14.50 20.48
N LEU A 210 -17.42 13.71 21.40
CA LEU A 210 -17.52 12.26 21.25
C LEU A 210 -18.39 11.82 20.04
N GLY A 211 -19.40 12.63 19.68
CA GLY A 211 -20.25 12.36 18.52
C GLY A 211 -19.70 12.83 17.18
N VAL A 212 -18.52 13.47 17.13
CA VAL A 212 -17.92 13.95 15.88
C VAL A 212 -17.51 12.75 15.02
N ALA A 213 -17.93 12.76 13.75
CA ALA A 213 -17.57 11.74 12.78
C ALA A 213 -16.15 12.00 12.25
N VAL A 214 -15.34 10.96 12.25
CA VAL A 214 -13.94 10.99 11.75
C VAL A 214 -13.67 9.79 10.85
N PRO A 215 -12.70 9.86 9.96
CA PRO A 215 -12.25 8.69 9.22
C PRO A 215 -11.79 7.59 10.19
N TYR A 216 -12.15 6.36 9.90
CA TYR A 216 -11.78 5.19 10.70
C TYR A 216 -10.25 5.07 10.86
N LEU A 217 -9.75 4.69 12.06
CA LEU A 217 -8.32 4.58 12.38
C LEU A 217 -7.54 5.90 12.21
N VAL A 218 -8.06 7.01 12.73
CA VAL A 218 -7.35 8.29 12.77
C VAL A 218 -6.46 8.40 14.02
N LEU A 219 -6.99 8.04 15.20
CA LEU A 219 -6.27 8.24 16.46
C LEU A 219 -5.34 7.06 16.81
N GLN A 220 -5.74 5.84 16.48
CA GLN A 220 -4.96 4.65 16.84
C GLN A 220 -3.50 4.72 16.35
N PRO A 221 -3.19 5.05 15.07
CA PRO A 221 -1.80 5.14 14.61
C PRO A 221 -0.98 6.22 15.33
N LEU A 222 -1.63 7.27 15.84
CA LEU A 222 -0.94 8.34 16.59
C LEU A 222 -0.50 7.84 17.96
N VAL A 223 -1.39 7.12 18.64
CA VAL A 223 -1.12 6.53 19.95
C VAL A 223 -0.10 5.39 19.86
N GLU A 224 -0.21 4.54 18.82
CA GLU A 224 0.77 3.49 18.54
C GLU A 224 2.17 4.07 18.32
N ASN A 225 2.28 5.18 17.57
CA ASN A 225 3.55 5.88 17.37
C ASN A 225 4.11 6.44 18.69
N ALA A 226 3.27 7.07 19.52
CA ALA A 226 3.68 7.59 20.81
C ALA A 226 4.24 6.48 21.74
N VAL A 227 3.59 5.32 21.79
CA VAL A 227 4.09 4.17 22.54
C VAL A 227 5.40 3.66 21.95
N ARG A 228 5.39 3.28 20.68
CA ARG A 228 6.48 2.55 20.02
C ARG A 228 7.73 3.40 19.83
N HIS A 229 7.55 4.66 19.42
CA HIS A 229 8.68 5.54 19.07
C HIS A 229 9.00 6.56 20.18
N GLY A 230 8.03 6.91 21.03
CA GLY A 230 8.25 7.81 22.16
C GLY A 230 8.68 7.05 23.42
N ILE A 231 7.86 6.12 23.89
CA ILE A 231 8.00 5.52 25.23
C ILE A 231 8.88 4.27 25.26
N GLU A 232 8.70 3.31 24.33
CA GLU A 232 9.47 2.05 24.34
C GLU A 232 11.00 2.26 24.29
N PRO A 233 11.56 3.20 23.50
CA PRO A 233 13.00 3.44 23.45
C PRO A 233 13.55 4.12 24.72
N ARG A 234 12.68 4.75 25.53
CA ARG A 234 13.10 5.49 26.74
C ARG A 234 13.49 4.56 27.87
N ALA A 235 14.57 4.88 28.59
CA ALA A 235 15.05 4.08 29.73
C ALA A 235 14.19 4.19 31.02
N GLY A 236 13.33 5.23 31.13
CA GLY A 236 12.51 5.51 32.30
C GLY A 236 11.02 5.40 32.05
N ALA A 237 10.23 5.77 33.06
CA ALA A 237 8.79 5.93 32.92
C ALA A 237 8.47 7.09 31.96
N GLY A 238 7.49 6.91 31.11
CA GLY A 238 6.98 7.94 30.22
C GLY A 238 5.48 8.15 30.38
N LEU A 239 5.00 9.29 29.91
CA LEU A 239 3.60 9.70 29.95
C LEU A 239 3.08 9.86 28.52
N ILE A 240 1.92 9.25 28.26
CA ILE A 240 1.11 9.57 27.08
C ILE A 240 -0.13 10.32 27.55
N GLN A 241 -0.36 11.48 26.97
CA GLN A 241 -1.53 12.29 27.22
C GLN A 241 -2.36 12.43 25.95
N VAL A 242 -3.65 12.10 26.02
CA VAL A 242 -4.59 12.26 24.92
C VAL A 242 -5.67 13.23 25.37
N THR A 243 -5.90 14.28 24.58
CA THR A 243 -6.96 15.26 24.86
C THR A 243 -7.87 15.42 23.64
N GLY A 244 -9.15 15.75 23.90
CA GLY A 244 -10.12 16.07 22.84
C GLY A 244 -11.04 17.21 23.31
N GLU A 245 -11.02 18.32 22.61
CA GLU A 245 -11.75 19.54 23.01
C GLU A 245 -12.42 20.19 21.81
N ALA A 246 -13.47 20.97 22.07
CA ALA A 246 -14.14 21.76 21.04
C ALA A 246 -13.53 23.16 20.98
N GLU A 247 -13.09 23.59 19.80
CA GLU A 247 -12.62 24.94 19.53
C GLU A 247 -13.50 25.60 18.44
N GLY A 248 -14.53 26.33 18.84
CA GLY A 248 -15.46 26.93 17.90
C GLY A 248 -16.20 25.87 17.09
N ASN A 249 -16.03 25.89 15.77
CA ASN A 249 -16.63 24.89 14.87
C ASN A 249 -15.79 23.65 14.66
N ASP A 250 -14.60 23.60 15.23
CA ASP A 250 -13.68 22.48 15.09
C ASP A 250 -13.62 21.65 16.38
N CYS A 251 -13.21 20.43 16.23
CA CYS A 251 -12.73 19.56 17.29
C CYS A 251 -11.22 19.44 17.17
N VAL A 252 -10.51 19.63 18.27
CA VAL A 252 -9.06 19.53 18.35
C VAL A 252 -8.71 18.35 19.25
N ILE A 253 -7.98 17.39 18.70
CA ILE A 253 -7.48 16.23 19.42
C ILE A 253 -5.96 16.32 19.47
N SER A 254 -5.34 16.12 20.63
CA SER A 254 -3.89 15.99 20.72
C SER A 254 -3.49 14.67 21.35
N VAL A 255 -2.44 14.07 20.80
CA VAL A 255 -1.71 12.95 21.37
C VAL A 255 -0.31 13.44 21.66
N GLU A 256 0.09 13.41 22.94
CA GLU A 256 1.38 13.91 23.39
C GLU A 256 2.10 12.82 24.19
N ASP A 257 3.38 12.61 23.91
CA ASP A 257 4.29 11.78 24.69
C ASP A 257 5.48 12.59 25.19
N ASP A 258 5.98 12.25 26.38
CA ASP A 258 7.21 12.80 26.95
C ASP A 258 8.44 11.93 26.62
N GLY A 259 8.39 11.22 25.50
CA GLY A 259 9.39 10.27 25.04
C GLY A 259 10.66 10.89 24.49
N VAL A 260 11.35 10.10 23.65
CA VAL A 260 12.65 10.52 23.05
C VAL A 260 12.52 11.61 22.00
N GLY A 261 11.31 11.86 21.49
CA GLY A 261 11.10 12.83 20.41
C GLY A 261 11.87 12.50 19.13
N MET A 262 11.90 13.46 18.19
CA MET A 262 12.65 13.32 16.94
C MET A 262 13.10 14.69 16.41
N ASP A 263 14.01 14.66 15.43
CA ASP A 263 14.39 15.86 14.70
C ASP A 263 13.17 16.45 13.96
N PRO A 264 12.86 17.75 14.12
CA PRO A 264 11.75 18.40 13.42
C PRO A 264 11.81 18.29 11.89
N GLU A 265 12.99 18.26 11.28
CA GLU A 265 13.15 18.06 9.84
C GLU A 265 12.75 16.63 9.44
N HIS A 266 13.07 15.65 10.28
CA HIS A 266 12.63 14.26 10.09
C HIS A 266 11.11 14.15 10.16
N ALA A 267 10.47 14.80 11.15
CA ALA A 267 9.01 14.85 11.25
C ALA A 267 8.35 15.44 9.99
N ARG A 268 8.91 16.54 9.45
CA ARG A 268 8.43 17.12 8.18
C ARG A 268 8.63 16.18 6.99
N ALA A 269 9.74 15.46 6.94
CA ALA A 269 9.99 14.47 5.89
C ALA A 269 8.98 13.32 5.93
N ILE A 270 8.60 12.86 7.14
CA ILE A 270 7.55 11.85 7.36
C ILE A 270 6.22 12.32 6.77
N LEU A 271 5.74 13.52 7.17
CA LEU A 271 4.48 14.07 6.68
C LEU A 271 4.49 14.32 5.16
N ALA A 272 5.66 14.63 4.60
CA ALA A 272 5.84 14.75 3.15
C ALA A 272 5.93 13.39 2.40
N GLY A 273 5.74 12.26 3.10
CA GLY A 273 5.82 10.90 2.52
C GLY A 273 7.24 10.44 2.17
N ARG A 274 8.28 11.10 2.71
CA ARG A 274 9.70 10.77 2.52
C ARG A 274 10.32 10.08 3.75
N GLY A 275 9.48 9.68 4.72
CA GLY A 275 9.89 8.84 5.85
C GLY A 275 10.14 7.39 5.41
N GLY A 276 10.88 6.63 6.23
CA GLY A 276 11.07 5.19 6.03
C GLY A 276 9.79 4.36 6.25
N SER A 277 9.91 3.04 6.17
CA SER A 277 8.79 2.09 6.32
C SER A 277 7.99 2.25 7.61
N ASP A 278 8.65 2.67 8.69
CA ASP A 278 8.03 2.82 10.03
C ASP A 278 7.22 4.10 10.20
N SER A 279 7.25 4.99 9.20
CA SER A 279 6.61 6.32 9.23
C SER A 279 5.30 6.38 8.42
N VAL A 280 4.86 5.26 7.88
CA VAL A 280 3.70 5.17 6.96
C VAL A 280 2.40 5.57 7.66
N GLY A 281 2.25 5.28 8.95
CA GLY A 281 1.04 5.55 9.72
C GLY A 281 0.67 7.04 9.75
N LEU A 282 1.58 7.91 10.20
CA LEU A 282 1.35 9.37 10.30
C LEU A 282 1.06 10.00 8.94
N ALA A 283 1.85 9.63 7.91
CA ALA A 283 1.66 10.16 6.56
C ALA A 283 0.31 9.75 5.96
N ASN A 284 -0.18 8.54 6.26
CA ASN A 284 -1.49 8.07 5.81
C ASN A 284 -2.63 8.81 6.50
N VAL A 285 -2.53 9.04 7.81
CA VAL A 285 -3.52 9.83 8.56
C VAL A 285 -3.56 11.26 8.03
N ASP A 286 -2.42 11.93 7.85
CA ASP A 286 -2.35 13.30 7.30
C ASP A 286 -3.03 13.38 5.94
N ARG A 287 -2.69 12.47 5.02
CA ARG A 287 -3.27 12.42 3.69
C ARG A 287 -4.78 12.20 3.71
N ARG A 288 -5.26 11.31 4.57
CA ARG A 288 -6.69 11.00 4.72
C ARG A 288 -7.47 12.19 5.25
N LEU A 289 -6.98 12.85 6.30
CA LEU A 289 -7.59 14.06 6.85
C LEU A 289 -7.70 15.16 5.79
N ARG A 290 -6.62 15.43 5.05
CA ARG A 290 -6.63 16.42 3.96
C ARG A 290 -7.56 16.05 2.81
N HIS A 291 -7.70 14.77 2.51
CA HIS A 291 -8.61 14.29 1.48
C HIS A 291 -10.08 14.53 1.86
N VAL A 292 -10.44 14.23 3.10
CA VAL A 292 -11.82 14.32 3.61
C VAL A 292 -12.24 15.75 3.91
N TYR A 293 -11.40 16.50 4.64
CA TYR A 293 -11.76 17.81 5.17
C TYR A 293 -11.12 19.00 4.44
N GLY A 294 -10.21 18.71 3.51
CA GLY A 294 -9.49 19.72 2.75
C GLY A 294 -8.05 19.96 3.25
N PRO A 295 -7.26 20.73 2.47
CA PRO A 295 -5.81 20.84 2.66
C PRO A 295 -5.38 21.46 4.00
N TRP A 296 -6.28 22.14 4.69
CA TRP A 296 -5.99 22.81 5.97
C TRP A 296 -6.12 21.90 7.20
N TYR A 297 -6.71 20.71 7.04
CA TYR A 297 -7.01 19.76 8.11
C TYR A 297 -6.00 18.59 8.20
N GLY A 298 -4.73 18.84 7.96
CA GLY A 298 -3.67 17.84 8.15
C GLY A 298 -3.20 17.75 9.60
N LEU A 299 -2.25 16.84 9.82
CA LEU A 299 -1.58 16.71 11.12
C LEU A 299 -0.63 17.91 11.36
N VAL A 300 -0.59 18.36 12.62
CA VAL A 300 0.47 19.23 13.11
C VAL A 300 1.33 18.43 14.08
N VAL A 301 2.63 18.34 13.82
CA VAL A 301 3.58 17.58 14.65
C VAL A 301 4.59 18.55 15.24
N GLU A 302 4.61 18.63 16.57
CA GLU A 302 5.53 19.42 17.36
C GLU A 302 6.46 18.44 18.12
N THR A 303 7.76 18.48 17.84
CA THR A 303 8.72 17.55 18.44
C THR A 303 10.12 18.15 18.46
N ALA A 304 10.92 17.69 19.39
CA ALA A 304 12.36 17.90 19.43
C ALA A 304 13.04 16.70 20.07
N VAL A 305 14.30 16.47 19.80
CA VAL A 305 15.07 15.37 20.39
C VAL A 305 15.07 15.52 21.91
N ASP A 306 14.76 14.44 22.63
CA ASP A 306 14.63 14.34 24.09
C ASP A 306 13.51 15.21 24.72
N ALA A 307 12.60 15.77 23.91
CA ALA A 307 11.51 16.61 24.39
C ALA A 307 10.12 16.00 24.17
N GLY A 308 10.06 14.76 23.63
CA GLY A 308 8.81 14.10 23.28
C GLY A 308 8.20 14.58 21.95
N THR A 309 6.97 14.13 21.70
CA THR A 309 6.24 14.47 20.48
C THR A 309 4.78 14.80 20.81
N ARG A 310 4.27 15.87 20.22
CA ARG A 310 2.85 16.23 20.26
C ARG A 310 2.31 16.24 18.84
N VAL A 311 1.29 15.42 18.60
CA VAL A 311 0.56 15.36 17.33
C VAL A 311 -0.83 15.93 17.54
N VAL A 312 -1.19 16.94 16.74
CA VAL A 312 -2.50 17.60 16.81
C VAL A 312 -3.29 17.28 15.55
N VAL A 313 -4.52 16.84 15.75
CA VAL A 313 -5.55 16.62 14.73
C VAL A 313 -6.63 17.66 14.92
N ARG A 314 -6.96 18.41 13.85
CA ARG A 314 -8.09 19.30 13.82
C ARG A 314 -9.10 18.81 12.80
N VAL A 315 -10.38 18.70 13.18
CA VAL A 315 -11.46 18.28 12.27
C VAL A 315 -12.69 19.15 12.52
N PRO A 316 -13.50 19.45 11.50
CA PRO A 316 -14.75 20.17 11.71
C PRO A 316 -15.72 19.32 12.51
N ARG A 317 -16.46 19.91 13.44
CA ARG A 317 -17.49 19.21 14.25
C ARG A 317 -18.65 18.71 13.39
N PHE A 318 -18.84 19.30 12.23
CA PHE A 318 -19.81 18.87 11.25
C PHE A 318 -19.27 19.02 9.84
N GLN A 319 -19.30 17.96 9.05
CA GLN A 319 -18.93 17.98 7.63
C GLN A 319 -20.04 17.26 6.84
N PRO A 320 -20.68 17.93 5.85
CA PRO A 320 -21.67 17.27 5.00
C PRO A 320 -21.07 16.06 4.27
N GLY A 321 -21.79 14.93 4.33
CA GLY A 321 -21.33 13.68 3.68
C GLY A 321 -20.38 12.82 4.52
N VAL A 322 -19.93 13.30 5.69
CA VAL A 322 -19.15 12.54 6.66
C VAL A 322 -20.11 12.11 7.78
N MET A 323 -20.50 10.84 7.77
CA MET A 323 -21.41 10.26 8.76
C MET A 323 -20.87 8.90 9.20
N PRO A 324 -20.93 8.57 10.52
CA PRO A 324 -20.49 7.28 11.05
C PRO A 324 -21.37 6.12 10.59
#